data_509f4a4abcbcc47aef84bdceca4ac8b8
#
_entry.id   509f4a4abcbcc47aef84bdceca4ac8b8
#
_cell.length_a   1.000
_cell.length_b   1.000
_cell.length_c   1.000
_cell.angle_alpha   90.00
_cell.angle_beta   90.00
_cell.angle_gamma   90.00
#
_symmetry.space_group_name_H-M   'P 1'
#
loop_
_entity.id
_entity.type
_entity.pdbx_description
1 polymer ?
#
loop_
_entity_poly.entity_id
_entity_poly.type
_entity_poly.pdbx_seq_one_letter_code
_entity_poly.pdbx_strand_id
1 'polypeptide(L)'
;MKILGISAYYHDAAVCLTENGKILFAAQEERYSRIKNDASFPGKAIAACMEYTGIRLQDVDAIVYYEKPFLKLERLLHTYLMHAPKGLRSFVQAMQVWSKEKLFIKQNIYSALKDIDDSFQKKQVALLFSEHHLSHAASAFFCSGFTEAAILTTDGVGEYATTSLAQGCRNNITTLREIHFPHSLGLLYSAATYYLGFKVNSDEYKVMGLAAYGQPEHPETQEYIRIIEKDLIHIHEDGSYKLITDHFTYMHALRMVDDKVWLQLFGLQKRATEEPLTQQHCNFAYAFQKVTEKAVLLLCKELKRITSSEYLCLAGGVALNSVINGILKDSGLFKEIFIQPAGGDAGGAIGAALAAYHIHFKQERTIILPDAMHNSLLGSAFSPDEVAVIQQSHPQFYLCADEQELCEKTARHIAEGKVIGWFQGRMEFGPRALGNRSILADARHPEMQKHLNLAIKNRESFRPFAPAVLEEDVQAYFEMTGTSPYMLQVHPIKKEYRCPLPEHYTDLSMNEKLYTIKSAFPAVTHVDMSARIQTVNQSQHPLFYQLIHTFKQQTGCGMLVNTSFNVKDEPIVCTPADAYQCFIKTGMDVLVIGNCIFYK
;
A
#
# COMPACT_ATOMS: atom_id res chain seq x y z
N MET A 1 -28.75 7.17 -1.41
CA MET A 1 -27.88 7.74 -2.46
C MET A 1 -26.72 6.79 -2.67
N LYS A 2 -26.58 6.31 -3.91
CA LYS A 2 -25.53 5.39 -4.35
C LYS A 2 -24.52 6.13 -5.21
N ILE A 3 -23.25 6.06 -4.87
CA ILE A 3 -22.19 6.78 -5.58
C ILE A 3 -21.08 5.79 -5.96
N LEU A 4 -20.72 5.81 -7.25
CA LEU A 4 -19.62 5.02 -7.80
C LEU A 4 -18.38 5.90 -7.96
N GLY A 5 -17.35 5.68 -7.15
CA GLY A 5 -16.04 6.32 -7.27
C GLY A 5 -15.13 5.52 -8.18
N ILE A 6 -14.37 6.20 -9.04
CA ILE A 6 -13.47 5.58 -10.03
C ILE A 6 -12.11 6.25 -9.98
N SER A 7 -11.05 5.44 -9.87
CA SER A 7 -9.65 5.79 -10.14
C SER A 7 -9.18 5.04 -11.39
N ALA A 8 -8.58 5.72 -12.38
CA ALA A 8 -8.15 5.10 -13.63
C ALA A 8 -7.15 5.96 -14.42
N TYR A 9 -6.51 5.34 -15.43
CA TYR A 9 -5.66 5.96 -16.45
C TYR A 9 -4.34 6.55 -15.94
N TYR A 10 -3.82 6.04 -14.81
CA TYR A 10 -2.47 6.36 -14.35
C TYR A 10 -1.76 5.11 -13.82
N HIS A 11 -2.07 4.64 -12.62
CA HIS A 11 -1.73 3.34 -12.06
C HIS A 11 -2.79 2.96 -11.02
N ASP A 12 -2.86 1.69 -10.65
CA ASP A 12 -3.74 1.17 -9.60
C ASP A 12 -5.23 1.54 -9.80
N ALA A 13 -5.74 1.30 -11.01
CA ALA A 13 -7.15 1.54 -11.30
C ALA A 13 -8.06 0.78 -10.31
N ALA A 14 -9.11 1.47 -9.86
CA ALA A 14 -9.98 0.96 -8.80
C ALA A 14 -11.40 1.51 -8.90
N VAL A 15 -12.34 0.79 -8.29
CA VAL A 15 -13.72 1.20 -8.11
C VAL A 15 -14.11 1.14 -6.64
N CYS A 16 -15.00 2.03 -6.23
CA CYS A 16 -15.68 1.99 -4.95
C CYS A 16 -17.17 2.32 -5.13
N LEU A 17 -18.05 1.47 -4.63
CA LEU A 17 -19.49 1.74 -4.55
C LEU A 17 -19.87 2.04 -3.11
N THR A 18 -20.49 3.19 -2.90
CA THR A 18 -21.04 3.58 -1.61
C THR A 18 -22.56 3.70 -1.66
N GLU A 19 -23.23 3.40 -0.56
CA GLU A 19 -24.65 3.69 -0.36
C GLU A 19 -24.84 4.45 0.94
N ASN A 20 -25.39 5.64 0.86
CA ASN A 20 -25.61 6.54 2.02
C ASN A 20 -24.32 6.73 2.86
N GLY A 21 -23.19 6.92 2.19
CA GLY A 21 -21.88 7.11 2.79
C GLY A 21 -21.21 5.82 3.35
N LYS A 22 -21.85 4.66 3.26
CA LYS A 22 -21.27 3.37 3.63
C LYS A 22 -20.63 2.71 2.41
N ILE A 23 -19.43 2.18 2.55
CA ILE A 23 -18.76 1.43 1.49
C ILE A 23 -19.40 0.05 1.38
N LEU A 24 -20.00 -0.25 0.24
CA LEU A 24 -20.55 -1.58 -0.05
C LEU A 24 -19.50 -2.49 -0.69
N PHE A 25 -18.70 -1.92 -1.58
CA PHE A 25 -17.68 -2.63 -2.34
C PHE A 25 -16.54 -1.70 -2.73
N ALA A 26 -15.31 -2.21 -2.68
CA ALA A 26 -14.16 -1.56 -3.30
C ALA A 26 -13.15 -2.61 -3.78
N ALA A 27 -12.63 -2.43 -5.00
CA ALA A 27 -11.66 -3.34 -5.57
C ALA A 27 -10.76 -2.66 -6.62
N GLN A 28 -9.54 -3.17 -6.75
CA GLN A 28 -8.58 -2.77 -7.78
C GLN A 28 -8.77 -3.63 -9.04
N GLU A 29 -8.63 -3.01 -10.21
CA GLU A 29 -8.74 -3.71 -11.51
C GLU A 29 -7.71 -4.81 -11.67
N GLU A 30 -6.49 -4.61 -11.17
CA GLU A 30 -5.41 -5.60 -11.22
C GLU A 30 -5.81 -6.99 -10.72
N ARG A 31 -6.75 -7.05 -9.76
CA ARG A 31 -7.23 -8.30 -9.16
C ARG A 31 -7.98 -9.15 -10.17
N TYR A 32 -8.74 -8.50 -11.06
CA TYR A 32 -9.60 -9.14 -12.06
C TYR A 32 -8.93 -9.23 -13.43
N SER A 33 -8.14 -8.23 -13.82
CA SER A 33 -7.39 -8.24 -15.07
C SER A 33 -6.17 -9.16 -15.05
N ARG A 34 -5.66 -9.46 -13.86
CA ARG A 34 -4.39 -10.16 -13.57
C ARG A 34 -3.15 -9.43 -14.10
N ILE A 35 -3.26 -8.12 -14.34
CA ILE A 35 -2.16 -7.24 -14.74
C ILE A 35 -1.80 -6.37 -13.53
N LYS A 36 -0.58 -6.53 -13.01
CA LYS A 36 -0.13 -5.78 -11.82
C LYS A 36 -0.05 -4.29 -12.10
N ASN A 37 -0.58 -3.48 -11.16
CA ASN A 37 -0.69 -2.02 -11.27
C ASN A 37 -1.44 -1.59 -12.56
N ASP A 38 -2.50 -2.31 -12.93
CA ASP A 38 -3.30 -2.02 -14.12
C ASP A 38 -3.79 -0.58 -14.10
N ALA A 39 -3.46 0.18 -15.14
CA ALA A 39 -3.81 1.58 -15.31
C ALA A 39 -5.08 1.79 -16.15
N SER A 40 -5.64 0.73 -16.71
CA SER A 40 -6.80 0.80 -17.59
C SER A 40 -8.06 1.27 -16.85
N PHE A 41 -9.16 1.47 -17.56
CA PHE A 41 -10.45 1.69 -16.92
C PHE A 41 -10.87 0.44 -16.13
N PRO A 42 -11.36 0.57 -14.87
CA PRO A 42 -11.60 -0.58 -14.00
C PRO A 42 -12.89 -1.34 -14.36
N GLY A 43 -13.00 -1.77 -15.62
CA GLY A 43 -14.20 -2.36 -16.18
C GLY A 43 -14.57 -3.69 -15.54
N LYS A 44 -13.60 -4.56 -15.32
CA LYS A 44 -13.83 -5.86 -14.68
C LYS A 44 -14.15 -5.71 -13.20
N ALA A 45 -13.50 -4.78 -12.50
CA ALA A 45 -13.80 -4.48 -11.11
C ALA A 45 -15.20 -3.86 -10.95
N ILE A 46 -15.66 -3.02 -11.89
CA ILE A 46 -17.04 -2.48 -11.92
C ILE A 46 -18.03 -3.62 -12.16
N ALA A 47 -17.79 -4.49 -13.13
CA ALA A 47 -18.66 -5.64 -13.39
C ALA A 47 -18.79 -6.54 -12.15
N ALA A 48 -17.68 -6.88 -11.51
CA ALA A 48 -17.67 -7.63 -10.25
C ALA A 48 -18.39 -6.91 -9.10
N CYS A 49 -18.28 -5.57 -9.04
CA CYS A 49 -19.02 -4.74 -8.08
C CYS A 49 -20.54 -4.86 -8.29
N MET A 50 -20.99 -4.74 -9.53
CA MET A 50 -22.41 -4.84 -9.88
C MET A 50 -22.95 -6.25 -9.59
N GLU A 51 -22.20 -7.28 -9.95
CA GLU A 51 -22.55 -8.67 -9.67
C GLU A 51 -22.66 -8.93 -8.16
N TYR A 52 -21.64 -8.53 -7.39
CA TYR A 52 -21.61 -8.75 -5.94
C TYR A 52 -22.71 -8.03 -5.18
N THR A 53 -23.00 -6.78 -5.57
CA THR A 53 -23.98 -5.93 -4.86
C THR A 53 -25.40 -6.08 -5.39
N GLY A 54 -25.60 -6.63 -6.59
CA GLY A 54 -26.89 -6.66 -7.29
C GLY A 54 -27.37 -5.29 -7.75
N ILE A 55 -26.54 -4.24 -7.68
CA ILE A 55 -26.87 -2.87 -8.07
C ILE A 55 -26.44 -2.67 -9.53
N ARG A 56 -27.35 -2.14 -10.37
CA ARG A 56 -27.03 -1.84 -11.78
C ARG A 56 -26.49 -0.41 -11.90
N LEU A 57 -25.75 -0.13 -12.97
CA LEU A 57 -25.19 1.20 -13.23
C LEU A 57 -26.27 2.30 -13.33
N GLN A 58 -27.46 1.97 -13.81
CA GLN A 58 -28.60 2.90 -13.88
C GLN A 58 -29.20 3.25 -12.50
N ASP A 59 -28.93 2.45 -11.46
CA ASP A 59 -29.43 2.66 -10.11
C ASP A 59 -28.48 3.52 -9.26
N VAL A 60 -27.34 3.96 -9.86
CA VAL A 60 -26.33 4.82 -9.23
C VAL A 60 -26.70 6.28 -9.45
N ASP A 61 -26.73 7.08 -8.39
CA ASP A 61 -27.09 8.50 -8.45
C ASP A 61 -25.98 9.37 -9.06
N ALA A 62 -24.71 9.04 -8.78
CA ALA A 62 -23.56 9.75 -9.33
C ALA A 62 -22.34 8.84 -9.51
N ILE A 63 -21.57 9.15 -10.55
CA ILE A 63 -20.24 8.58 -10.80
C ILE A 63 -19.22 9.68 -10.56
N VAL A 64 -18.15 9.38 -9.83
CA VAL A 64 -17.16 10.39 -9.44
C VAL A 64 -15.77 9.90 -9.83
N TYR A 65 -15.12 10.65 -10.70
CA TYR A 65 -13.73 10.40 -11.07
C TYR A 65 -12.77 11.10 -10.08
N TYR A 66 -11.70 10.46 -9.71
CA TYR A 66 -10.86 10.82 -8.56
C TYR A 66 -9.91 12.01 -8.77
N GLU A 67 -9.76 12.52 -10.00
CA GLU A 67 -8.92 13.68 -10.34
C GLU A 67 -9.61 14.62 -11.33
N LYS A 68 -9.09 15.85 -11.50
CA LYS A 68 -9.51 16.84 -12.50
C LYS A 68 -8.54 16.85 -13.69
N PRO A 69 -8.78 16.11 -14.77
CA PRO A 69 -7.82 15.92 -15.85
C PRO A 69 -7.39 17.22 -16.52
N PHE A 70 -8.30 18.20 -16.69
CA PHE A 70 -7.94 19.47 -17.35
C PHE A 70 -6.96 20.31 -16.55
N LEU A 71 -7.02 20.32 -15.21
CA LEU A 71 -6.01 20.98 -14.38
C LEU A 71 -4.65 20.28 -14.48
N LYS A 72 -4.66 18.96 -14.59
CA LYS A 72 -3.44 18.16 -14.83
C LYS A 72 -2.81 18.45 -16.19
N LEU A 73 -3.65 18.64 -17.23
CA LEU A 73 -3.18 19.07 -18.56
C LEU A 73 -2.57 20.48 -18.51
N GLU A 74 -3.24 21.42 -17.84
CA GLU A 74 -2.74 22.78 -17.66
C GLU A 74 -1.36 22.78 -16.99
N ARG A 75 -1.18 22.05 -15.88
CA ARG A 75 0.13 21.88 -15.25
C ARG A 75 1.16 21.32 -16.22
N LEU A 76 0.80 20.28 -17.00
CA LEU A 76 1.70 19.65 -17.96
C LEU A 76 2.17 20.66 -19.01
N LEU A 77 1.24 21.39 -19.62
CA LEU A 77 1.55 22.42 -20.62
C LEU A 77 2.43 23.53 -20.03
N HIS A 78 2.07 24.04 -18.85
CA HIS A 78 2.86 25.05 -18.16
C HIS A 78 4.29 24.56 -17.87
N THR A 79 4.44 23.33 -17.40
CA THR A 79 5.74 22.72 -17.11
C THR A 79 6.63 22.67 -18.36
N TYR A 80 6.10 22.22 -19.50
CA TYR A 80 6.88 22.17 -20.74
C TYR A 80 7.22 23.55 -21.31
N LEU A 81 6.31 24.51 -21.19
CA LEU A 81 6.57 25.90 -21.60
C LEU A 81 7.72 26.52 -20.79
N MET A 82 7.76 26.29 -19.46
CA MET A 82 8.81 26.79 -18.59
C MET A 82 10.21 26.18 -18.89
N HIS A 83 10.25 24.98 -19.47
CA HIS A 83 11.50 24.28 -19.75
C HIS A 83 11.89 24.31 -21.25
N ALA A 84 11.10 24.96 -22.10
CA ALA A 84 11.38 25.04 -23.54
C ALA A 84 12.77 25.67 -23.82
N PRO A 85 13.54 25.13 -24.80
CA PRO A 85 13.21 24.07 -25.75
C PRO A 85 13.49 22.65 -25.22
N LYS A 86 13.91 22.48 -23.97
CA LYS A 86 14.15 21.14 -23.37
C LYS A 86 12.83 20.37 -23.30
N GLY A 87 12.90 19.05 -23.53
CA GLY A 87 11.74 18.17 -23.35
C GLY A 87 10.78 18.06 -24.55
N LEU A 88 11.12 18.57 -25.74
CA LEU A 88 10.23 18.48 -26.91
C LEU A 88 9.78 17.04 -27.23
N ARG A 89 10.69 16.05 -27.12
CA ARG A 89 10.36 14.64 -27.39
C ARG A 89 9.37 14.09 -26.36
N SER A 90 9.60 14.31 -25.06
CA SER A 90 8.69 13.87 -24.01
C SER A 90 7.35 14.59 -24.09
N PHE A 91 7.33 15.87 -24.47
CA PHE A 91 6.10 16.63 -24.73
C PHE A 91 5.26 15.98 -25.83
N VAL A 92 5.86 15.66 -26.98
CA VAL A 92 5.14 15.04 -28.10
C VAL A 92 4.55 13.70 -27.68
N GLN A 93 5.31 12.87 -26.95
CA GLN A 93 4.80 11.60 -26.42
C GLN A 93 3.66 11.80 -25.43
N ALA A 94 3.80 12.74 -24.49
CA ALA A 94 2.75 13.07 -23.54
C ALA A 94 1.48 13.54 -24.26
N MET A 95 1.61 14.43 -25.27
CA MET A 95 0.45 14.92 -26.02
C MET A 95 -0.23 13.84 -26.86
N GLN A 96 0.49 12.83 -27.35
CA GLN A 96 -0.11 11.68 -28.03
C GLN A 96 -1.02 10.87 -27.09
N VAL A 97 -0.58 10.63 -25.85
CA VAL A 97 -1.39 9.96 -24.82
C VAL A 97 -2.59 10.84 -24.44
N TRP A 98 -2.35 12.13 -24.16
CA TRP A 98 -3.39 13.06 -23.77
C TRP A 98 -4.48 13.24 -24.81
N SER A 99 -4.10 13.36 -26.10
CA SER A 99 -5.07 13.55 -27.18
C SER A 99 -5.97 12.35 -27.40
N LYS A 100 -5.52 11.14 -27.09
CA LYS A 100 -6.29 9.91 -27.28
C LYS A 100 -7.15 9.55 -26.07
N GLU A 101 -6.64 9.76 -24.86
CA GLU A 101 -7.24 9.21 -23.66
C GLU A 101 -7.87 10.26 -22.76
N LYS A 102 -7.16 11.35 -22.44
CA LYS A 102 -7.53 12.26 -21.34
C LYS A 102 -8.33 13.48 -21.79
N LEU A 103 -8.18 13.96 -23.02
CA LEU A 103 -9.02 15.05 -23.53
C LEU A 103 -10.49 14.64 -23.67
N PHE A 104 -10.75 13.37 -23.95
CA PHE A 104 -12.09 12.81 -24.10
C PHE A 104 -12.52 11.97 -22.89
N ILE A 105 -11.91 12.20 -21.73
CA ILE A 105 -12.11 11.37 -20.52
C ILE A 105 -13.57 11.13 -20.18
N LYS A 106 -14.40 12.16 -20.26
CA LYS A 106 -15.85 12.05 -20.02
C LYS A 106 -16.52 11.08 -21.00
N GLN A 107 -16.11 11.14 -22.25
CA GLN A 107 -16.65 10.30 -23.33
C GLN A 107 -16.15 8.85 -23.17
N ASN A 108 -14.87 8.69 -22.83
CA ASN A 108 -14.25 7.40 -22.60
C ASN A 108 -14.87 6.68 -21.39
N ILE A 109 -15.11 7.39 -20.28
CA ILE A 109 -15.80 6.83 -19.12
C ILE A 109 -17.22 6.36 -19.51
N TYR A 110 -18.00 7.20 -20.19
CA TYR A 110 -19.34 6.82 -20.59
C TYR A 110 -19.37 5.65 -21.58
N SER A 111 -18.42 5.59 -22.52
CA SER A 111 -18.30 4.46 -23.45
C SER A 111 -17.97 3.17 -22.70
N ALA A 112 -16.96 3.21 -21.84
CA ALA A 112 -16.56 2.05 -21.07
C ALA A 112 -17.67 1.53 -20.13
N LEU A 113 -18.45 2.43 -19.51
CA LEU A 113 -19.61 2.05 -18.70
C LEU A 113 -20.72 1.39 -19.54
N LYS A 114 -20.93 1.87 -20.77
CA LYS A 114 -21.90 1.27 -21.69
C LYS A 114 -21.45 -0.11 -22.18
N ASP A 115 -20.12 -0.32 -22.32
CA ASP A 115 -19.58 -1.63 -22.69
C ASP A 115 -19.76 -2.68 -21.56
N ILE A 116 -19.91 -2.22 -20.30
CA ILE A 116 -20.19 -3.08 -19.14
C ILE A 116 -21.69 -3.37 -19.01
N ASP A 117 -22.52 -2.36 -19.25
CA ASP A 117 -23.97 -2.44 -19.12
C ASP A 117 -24.64 -1.71 -20.30
N ASP A 118 -25.13 -2.48 -21.29
CA ASP A 118 -25.80 -1.95 -22.48
C ASP A 118 -27.04 -1.10 -22.17
N SER A 119 -27.66 -1.29 -21.00
CA SER A 119 -28.81 -0.51 -20.54
C SER A 119 -28.44 0.88 -20.00
N PHE A 120 -27.15 1.12 -19.73
CA PHE A 120 -26.65 2.38 -19.17
C PHE A 120 -26.90 3.58 -20.08
N GLN A 121 -27.49 4.63 -19.51
CA GLN A 121 -27.80 5.87 -20.23
C GLN A 121 -27.13 7.07 -19.55
N LYS A 122 -26.18 7.70 -20.25
CA LYS A 122 -25.40 8.85 -19.75
C LYS A 122 -26.22 10.04 -19.21
N LYS A 123 -27.48 10.18 -19.64
CA LYS A 123 -28.35 11.26 -19.20
C LYS A 123 -28.97 11.04 -17.82
N GLN A 124 -28.93 9.84 -17.31
CA GLN A 124 -29.56 9.44 -16.04
C GLN A 124 -28.59 9.54 -14.83
N VAL A 125 -27.29 9.53 -15.07
CA VAL A 125 -26.27 9.50 -14.01
C VAL A 125 -25.32 10.68 -14.15
N ALA A 126 -25.16 11.45 -13.08
CA ALA A 126 -24.22 12.57 -13.05
C ALA A 126 -22.76 12.06 -13.02
N LEU A 127 -21.90 12.61 -13.89
CA LEU A 127 -20.46 12.37 -13.84
C LEU A 127 -19.77 13.59 -13.24
N LEU A 128 -19.18 13.41 -12.06
CA LEU A 128 -18.46 14.40 -11.29
C LEU A 128 -16.95 14.12 -11.30
N PHE A 129 -16.15 15.14 -10.96
CA PHE A 129 -14.69 15.07 -10.86
C PHE A 129 -14.27 15.65 -9.53
N SER A 130 -13.59 14.86 -8.71
CA SER A 130 -12.97 15.32 -7.47
C SER A 130 -11.56 15.87 -7.75
N GLU A 131 -11.00 16.64 -6.85
CA GLU A 131 -9.56 16.93 -6.87
C GLU A 131 -8.77 15.74 -6.32
N HIS A 132 -7.61 15.48 -6.88
CA HIS A 132 -6.79 14.31 -6.52
C HIS A 132 -6.43 14.30 -5.03
N HIS A 133 -5.88 15.39 -4.50
CA HIS A 133 -5.53 15.49 -3.09
C HIS A 133 -6.76 15.51 -2.16
N LEU A 134 -7.88 16.05 -2.61
CA LEU A 134 -9.15 15.95 -1.89
C LEU A 134 -9.64 14.48 -1.84
N SER A 135 -9.48 13.74 -2.94
CA SER A 135 -9.82 12.31 -2.97
C SER A 135 -8.96 11.52 -1.99
N HIS A 136 -7.65 11.78 -1.92
CA HIS A 136 -6.79 11.17 -0.92
C HIS A 136 -7.20 11.54 0.51
N ALA A 137 -7.37 12.83 0.80
CA ALA A 137 -7.76 13.31 2.13
C ALA A 137 -9.10 12.72 2.58
N ALA A 138 -10.08 12.68 1.68
CA ALA A 138 -11.40 12.13 1.92
C ALA A 138 -11.37 10.62 2.17
N SER A 139 -10.51 9.88 1.46
CA SER A 139 -10.34 8.44 1.65
C SER A 139 -9.81 8.10 3.04
N ALA A 140 -8.98 8.95 3.64
CA ALA A 140 -8.49 8.76 5.00
C ALA A 140 -9.48 9.30 6.02
N PHE A 141 -9.88 10.56 5.91
CA PHE A 141 -10.69 11.19 6.95
C PHE A 141 -12.07 10.58 7.08
N PHE A 142 -12.79 10.41 5.98
CA PHE A 142 -14.16 9.87 6.06
C PHE A 142 -14.21 8.38 6.37
N CYS A 143 -13.12 7.64 6.13
CA CYS A 143 -13.01 6.25 6.57
C CYS A 143 -12.57 6.11 8.03
N SER A 144 -11.92 7.12 8.64
CA SER A 144 -11.47 7.05 10.03
C SER A 144 -12.65 7.07 11.02
N GLY A 145 -12.42 6.66 12.25
CA GLY A 145 -13.38 6.81 13.36
C GLY A 145 -13.38 8.20 14.01
N PHE A 146 -12.73 9.21 13.41
CA PHE A 146 -12.53 10.52 14.01
C PHE A 146 -13.58 11.54 13.57
N THR A 147 -14.17 12.27 14.52
CA THR A 147 -15.07 13.40 14.21
C THR A 147 -14.33 14.59 13.65
N GLU A 148 -13.10 14.78 14.13
CA GLU A 148 -12.16 15.82 13.73
C GLU A 148 -10.75 15.25 13.65
N ALA A 149 -9.97 15.61 12.63
CA ALA A 149 -8.60 15.17 12.48
C ALA A 149 -7.77 16.16 11.66
N ALA A 150 -6.47 16.23 11.97
CA ALA A 150 -5.46 16.72 11.05
C ALA A 150 -5.29 15.73 9.90
N ILE A 151 -5.07 16.21 8.68
CA ILE A 151 -4.92 15.34 7.50
C ILE A 151 -3.64 15.73 6.78
N LEU A 152 -2.73 14.77 6.61
CA LEU A 152 -1.56 14.91 5.76
C LEU A 152 -1.72 14.01 4.54
N THR A 153 -1.76 14.63 3.37
CA THR A 153 -1.68 13.93 2.09
C THR A 153 -0.32 14.19 1.47
N THR A 154 0.46 13.13 1.21
CA THR A 154 1.78 13.24 0.59
C THR A 154 1.90 12.21 -0.52
N ASP A 155 2.06 12.69 -1.75
CA ASP A 155 2.01 11.86 -2.95
C ASP A 155 3.11 12.23 -3.96
N GLY A 156 3.14 11.53 -5.09
CA GLY A 156 3.99 11.88 -6.23
C GLY A 156 3.56 13.23 -6.79
N VAL A 157 2.40 13.28 -7.40
CA VAL A 157 1.79 14.52 -7.90
C VAL A 157 0.32 14.33 -8.29
N GLY A 158 -0.56 15.16 -7.75
CA GLY A 158 -1.94 15.33 -8.22
C GLY A 158 -2.06 16.26 -9.43
N GLU A 159 -3.04 17.14 -9.43
CA GLU A 159 -3.11 18.21 -10.45
C GLU A 159 -1.91 19.14 -10.33
N TYR A 160 -1.75 19.78 -9.17
CA TYR A 160 -0.61 20.64 -8.80
C TYR A 160 -0.01 20.21 -7.46
N ALA A 161 -0.85 19.92 -6.48
CA ALA A 161 -0.44 19.56 -5.14
C ALA A 161 0.36 18.23 -5.13
N THR A 162 1.41 18.20 -4.33
CA THR A 162 2.26 17.04 -4.03
C THR A 162 2.21 16.71 -2.54
N THR A 163 1.94 17.73 -1.71
CA THR A 163 1.68 17.61 -0.28
C THR A 163 0.59 18.59 0.11
N SER A 164 -0.40 18.12 0.87
CA SER A 164 -1.47 18.96 1.40
C SER A 164 -1.63 18.75 2.90
N LEU A 165 -1.69 19.86 3.63
CA LEU A 165 -2.03 19.93 5.05
C LEU A 165 -3.47 20.40 5.15
N ALA A 166 -4.34 19.57 5.71
CA ALA A 166 -5.77 19.85 5.81
C ALA A 166 -6.32 19.52 7.20
N GLN A 167 -7.51 20.02 7.47
CA GLN A 167 -8.31 19.69 8.65
C GLN A 167 -9.64 19.12 8.22
N GLY A 168 -9.97 17.96 8.73
CA GLY A 168 -11.29 17.34 8.62
C GLY A 168 -12.12 17.67 9.85
N CYS A 169 -13.36 18.08 9.66
CA CYS A 169 -14.32 18.32 10.73
C CYS A 169 -15.72 17.91 10.29
N ARG A 170 -16.33 16.92 10.97
CA ARG A 170 -17.64 16.36 10.66
C ARG A 170 -17.72 15.87 9.20
N ASN A 171 -18.45 16.57 8.35
CA ASN A 171 -18.66 16.24 6.94
C ASN A 171 -17.88 17.15 5.96
N ASN A 172 -16.87 17.86 6.45
CA ASN A 172 -16.07 18.79 5.63
C ASN A 172 -14.56 18.57 5.80
N ILE A 173 -13.82 18.91 4.74
CA ILE A 173 -12.36 18.95 4.72
C ILE A 173 -11.95 20.33 4.23
N THR A 174 -11.08 20.99 4.98
CA THR A 174 -10.52 22.30 4.64
C THR A 174 -9.02 22.17 4.43
N THR A 175 -8.55 22.43 3.22
CA THR A 175 -7.12 22.51 2.92
C THR A 175 -6.55 23.79 3.53
N LEU A 176 -5.48 23.66 4.30
CA LEU A 176 -4.83 24.77 5.00
C LEU A 176 -3.58 25.25 4.28
N ARG A 177 -2.76 24.31 3.78
CA ARG A 177 -1.52 24.59 3.05
C ARG A 177 -1.25 23.51 2.02
N GLU A 178 -0.51 23.88 0.98
CA GLU A 178 -0.08 22.95 -0.07
C GLU A 178 1.36 23.23 -0.50
N ILE A 179 2.03 22.16 -0.91
CA ILE A 179 3.28 22.23 -1.66
C ILE A 179 2.96 21.68 -3.05
N HIS A 180 3.40 22.41 -4.06
CA HIS A 180 3.06 22.13 -5.44
C HIS A 180 4.24 21.54 -6.22
N PHE A 181 3.94 20.84 -7.29
CA PHE A 181 4.89 20.42 -8.30
C PHE A 181 5.73 21.63 -8.77
N PRO A 182 7.06 21.49 -8.96
CA PRO A 182 7.82 20.24 -9.03
C PRO A 182 8.35 19.74 -7.67
N HIS A 183 8.04 20.38 -6.56
CA HIS A 183 8.53 20.02 -5.24
C HIS A 183 7.68 18.89 -4.66
N SER A 184 8.25 17.68 -4.55
CA SER A 184 7.53 16.47 -4.12
C SER A 184 8.44 15.50 -3.36
N LEU A 185 8.03 15.07 -2.16
CA LEU A 185 8.69 14.00 -1.42
C LEU A 185 8.52 12.64 -2.13
N GLY A 186 7.35 12.40 -2.70
CA GLY A 186 7.11 11.18 -3.47
C GLY A 186 8.04 11.08 -4.68
N LEU A 187 8.20 12.17 -5.46
CA LEU A 187 9.12 12.18 -6.61
C LEU A 187 10.60 12.14 -6.20
N LEU A 188 10.98 12.74 -5.05
CA LEU A 188 12.31 12.60 -4.48
C LEU A 188 12.62 11.12 -4.16
N TYR A 189 11.68 10.44 -3.52
CA TYR A 189 11.81 9.02 -3.19
C TYR A 189 11.81 8.14 -4.45
N SER A 190 10.98 8.46 -5.42
CA SER A 190 10.97 7.79 -6.73
C SER A 190 12.26 8.03 -7.53
N ALA A 191 12.92 9.18 -7.37
CA ALA A 191 14.23 9.43 -7.97
C ALA A 191 15.30 8.49 -7.38
N ALA A 192 15.31 8.28 -6.06
CA ALA A 192 16.15 7.27 -5.42
C ALA A 192 15.81 5.84 -5.90
N THR A 193 14.52 5.53 -6.02
CA THR A 193 14.05 4.24 -6.55
C THR A 193 14.60 3.98 -7.96
N TYR A 194 14.50 4.98 -8.84
CA TYR A 194 15.05 4.94 -10.19
C TYR A 194 16.58 4.75 -10.18
N TYR A 195 17.30 5.48 -9.32
CA TYR A 195 18.76 5.44 -9.28
C TYR A 195 19.30 4.09 -8.78
N LEU A 196 18.55 3.47 -7.86
CA LEU A 196 18.81 2.10 -7.39
C LEU A 196 18.39 1.00 -8.38
N GLY A 197 17.95 1.36 -9.61
CA GLY A 197 17.57 0.42 -10.65
C GLY A 197 16.25 -0.32 -10.39
N PHE A 198 15.38 0.25 -9.56
CA PHE A 198 14.05 -0.27 -9.29
C PHE A 198 12.98 0.45 -10.14
N LYS A 199 11.80 -0.17 -10.28
CA LYS A 199 10.70 0.37 -11.07
C LYS A 199 9.96 1.47 -10.28
N VAL A 200 9.99 2.68 -10.82
CA VAL A 200 9.23 3.84 -10.30
C VAL A 200 7.72 3.57 -10.31
N ASN A 201 6.99 4.11 -9.34
CA ASN A 201 5.56 3.92 -9.09
C ASN A 201 5.15 2.46 -8.76
N SER A 202 6.12 1.63 -8.37
CA SER A 202 5.85 0.23 -8.04
C SER A 202 6.79 -0.32 -6.96
N ASP A 203 8.06 0.08 -6.96
CA ASP A 203 9.10 -0.55 -6.15
C ASP A 203 9.67 0.34 -5.03
N GLU A 204 9.05 1.48 -4.73
CA GLU A 204 9.45 2.38 -3.65
C GLU A 204 9.59 1.65 -2.29
N TYR A 205 8.72 0.67 -2.06
CA TYR A 205 8.81 -0.18 -0.87
C TYR A 205 10.09 -1.03 -0.79
N LYS A 206 10.77 -1.28 -1.93
CA LYS A 206 12.08 -1.97 -1.95
C LYS A 206 13.17 -1.07 -1.40
N VAL A 207 13.13 0.23 -1.71
CA VAL A 207 14.05 1.23 -1.15
C VAL A 207 13.86 1.31 0.37
N MET A 208 12.61 1.36 0.86
CA MET A 208 12.30 1.31 2.29
C MET A 208 12.86 0.05 2.96
N GLY A 209 12.70 -1.13 2.34
CA GLY A 209 13.25 -2.39 2.86
C GLY A 209 14.78 -2.44 2.82
N LEU A 210 15.40 -1.86 1.78
CA LEU A 210 16.85 -1.79 1.63
C LEU A 210 17.50 -0.85 2.63
N ALA A 211 16.80 0.23 3.00
CA ALA A 211 17.28 1.22 3.96
C ALA A 211 17.68 0.60 5.32
N ALA A 212 17.00 -0.45 5.76
CA ALA A 212 17.34 -1.14 7.01
C ALA A 212 18.74 -1.80 7.02
N TYR A 213 19.32 -2.06 5.84
CA TYR A 213 20.68 -2.57 5.70
C TYR A 213 21.75 -1.47 5.71
N GLY A 214 21.34 -0.19 5.70
CA GLY A 214 22.26 0.94 5.76
C GLY A 214 23.00 1.00 7.10
N GLN A 215 24.16 1.65 7.09
CA GLN A 215 25.00 1.85 8.27
C GLN A 215 24.91 3.32 8.71
N PRO A 216 24.11 3.64 9.74
CA PRO A 216 23.84 5.03 10.13
C PRO A 216 25.08 5.86 10.39
N GLU A 217 26.04 5.29 11.14
CA GLU A 217 27.24 6.00 11.60
C GLU A 217 28.39 5.97 10.56
N HIS A 218 28.20 5.29 9.44
CA HIS A 218 29.24 5.22 8.41
C HIS A 218 29.42 6.59 7.74
N PRO A 219 30.67 7.08 7.55
CA PRO A 219 30.94 8.40 6.97
C PRO A 219 30.24 8.66 5.63
N GLU A 220 30.20 7.64 4.76
CA GLU A 220 29.52 7.68 3.47
C GLU A 220 28.00 7.94 3.64
N THR A 221 27.35 7.28 4.60
CA THR A 221 25.93 7.47 4.88
C THR A 221 25.64 8.90 5.34
N GLN A 222 26.46 9.44 6.22
CA GLN A 222 26.35 10.82 6.70
C GLN A 222 26.60 11.81 5.56
N GLU A 223 27.56 11.52 4.69
CA GLU A 223 27.81 12.33 3.49
C GLU A 223 26.62 12.32 2.53
N TYR A 224 25.99 11.16 2.28
CA TYR A 224 24.77 11.08 1.47
C TYR A 224 23.62 11.90 2.06
N ILE A 225 23.39 11.84 3.37
CA ILE A 225 22.39 12.67 4.04
C ILE A 225 22.70 14.16 3.81
N ARG A 226 23.97 14.56 4.00
CA ARG A 226 24.41 15.96 3.81
C ARG A 226 24.22 16.43 2.37
N ILE A 227 24.55 15.59 1.38
CA ILE A 227 24.35 15.91 -0.04
C ILE A 227 22.86 16.09 -0.33
N ILE A 228 22.01 15.18 0.14
CA ILE A 228 20.56 15.26 -0.10
C ILE A 228 20.00 16.57 0.50
N GLU A 229 20.32 16.88 1.76
CA GLU A 229 19.80 18.09 2.43
C GLU A 229 20.36 19.39 1.86
N LYS A 230 21.57 19.38 1.33
CA LYS A 230 22.22 20.57 0.77
C LYS A 230 21.88 20.76 -0.71
N ASP A 231 21.98 19.68 -1.50
CA ASP A 231 22.02 19.78 -2.95
C ASP A 231 20.74 19.25 -3.64
N LEU A 232 19.85 18.52 -2.93
CA LEU A 232 18.59 18.03 -3.51
C LEU A 232 17.33 18.64 -2.91
N ILE A 233 17.29 18.90 -1.59
CA ILE A 233 16.10 19.40 -0.92
C ILE A 233 16.44 20.36 0.21
N HIS A 234 15.78 21.50 0.24
CA HIS A 234 15.79 22.39 1.41
C HIS A 234 14.50 22.17 2.22
N ILE A 235 14.66 21.76 3.47
CA ILE A 235 13.55 21.56 4.42
C ILE A 235 13.59 22.68 5.46
N HIS A 236 12.47 23.40 5.60
CA HIS A 236 12.30 24.47 6.59
C HIS A 236 11.82 23.90 7.94
N GLU A 237 11.86 24.73 8.97
CA GLU A 237 11.47 24.34 10.34
C GLU A 237 9.98 23.94 10.46
N ASP A 238 9.11 24.52 9.62
CA ASP A 238 7.69 24.18 9.53
C ASP A 238 7.42 22.94 8.65
N GLY A 239 8.46 22.24 8.22
CA GLY A 239 8.39 21.08 7.37
C GLY A 239 8.13 21.38 5.89
N SER A 240 7.85 22.64 5.52
CA SER A 240 7.79 23.01 4.11
C SER A 240 9.13 22.76 3.44
N TYR A 241 9.12 22.39 2.16
CA TYR A 241 10.36 22.03 1.46
C TYR A 241 10.34 22.50 0.01
N LYS A 242 11.55 22.64 -0.54
CA LYS A 242 11.78 22.90 -1.96
C LYS A 242 12.86 21.96 -2.49
N LEU A 243 12.59 21.28 -3.59
CA LEU A 243 13.62 20.54 -4.33
C LEU A 243 14.48 21.51 -5.15
N ILE A 244 15.78 21.23 -5.23
CA ILE A 244 16.71 21.91 -6.12
C ILE A 244 16.56 21.27 -7.51
N THR A 245 15.70 21.86 -8.31
CA THR A 245 15.15 21.25 -9.54
C THR A 245 16.17 20.96 -10.61
N ASP A 246 17.33 21.63 -10.60
CA ASP A 246 18.41 21.45 -11.59
C ASP A 246 19.01 20.03 -11.59
N HIS A 247 18.84 19.31 -10.49
CA HIS A 247 19.32 17.92 -10.34
C HIS A 247 18.30 16.85 -10.75
N PHE A 248 17.08 17.29 -11.16
CA PHE A 248 16.01 16.40 -11.57
C PHE A 248 15.59 16.63 -13.02
N THR A 249 15.21 15.57 -13.72
CA THR A 249 14.82 15.66 -15.12
C THR A 249 13.38 15.27 -15.41
N TYR A 250 12.65 14.75 -14.42
CA TYR A 250 11.26 14.28 -14.58
C TYR A 250 10.29 15.37 -15.06
N MET A 251 10.64 16.63 -14.93
CA MET A 251 9.82 17.76 -15.41
C MET A 251 9.79 17.84 -16.95
N HIS A 252 10.85 17.37 -17.61
CA HIS A 252 11.00 17.52 -19.07
C HIS A 252 11.58 16.29 -19.76
N ALA A 253 11.86 15.20 -19.05
CA ALA A 253 12.40 13.96 -19.60
C ALA A 253 11.64 12.74 -19.06
N LEU A 254 11.84 11.59 -19.73
CA LEU A 254 11.25 10.31 -19.32
C LEU A 254 12.08 9.59 -18.22
N ARG A 255 13.10 10.24 -17.70
CA ARG A 255 13.96 9.74 -16.62
C ARG A 255 13.83 10.67 -15.42
N MET A 256 14.07 10.14 -14.23
CA MET A 256 13.88 10.89 -12.99
C MET A 256 14.99 11.94 -12.77
N VAL A 257 16.24 11.60 -13.13
CA VAL A 257 17.44 12.38 -12.86
C VAL A 257 18.42 12.35 -14.03
N ASP A 258 19.43 13.21 -14.00
CA ASP A 258 20.62 13.07 -14.85
C ASP A 258 21.62 12.15 -14.16
N ASP A 259 21.83 10.96 -14.74
CA ASP A 259 22.69 9.93 -14.15
C ASP A 259 24.14 10.40 -13.96
N LYS A 260 24.64 11.31 -14.83
CA LYS A 260 26.00 11.87 -14.70
C LYS A 260 26.11 12.86 -13.56
N VAL A 261 25.10 13.70 -13.38
CA VAL A 261 25.04 14.68 -12.27
C VAL A 261 24.97 13.93 -10.94
N TRP A 262 24.13 12.92 -10.84
CA TRP A 262 24.00 12.15 -9.61
C TRP A 262 25.26 11.31 -9.31
N LEU A 263 25.94 10.79 -10.33
CA LEU A 263 27.24 10.16 -10.16
C LEU A 263 28.28 11.13 -9.57
N GLN A 264 28.32 12.38 -10.05
CA GLN A 264 29.23 13.40 -9.51
C GLN A 264 28.88 13.80 -8.08
N LEU A 265 27.59 13.87 -7.74
CA LEU A 265 27.14 14.23 -6.38
C LEU A 265 27.44 13.11 -5.37
N PHE A 266 27.11 11.89 -5.70
CA PHE A 266 27.13 10.76 -4.74
C PHE A 266 28.36 9.85 -4.86
N GLY A 267 29.15 9.97 -5.93
CA GLY A 267 30.21 9.00 -6.20
C GLY A 267 29.73 7.57 -6.44
N LEU A 268 28.42 7.37 -6.51
CA LEU A 268 27.74 6.09 -6.71
C LEU A 268 27.19 6.03 -8.13
N GLN A 269 27.51 4.98 -8.88
CA GLN A 269 26.93 4.78 -10.21
C GLN A 269 25.48 4.28 -10.08
N LYS A 270 24.61 4.75 -10.99
CA LYS A 270 23.26 4.23 -11.09
C LYS A 270 23.30 2.73 -11.35
N ARG A 271 22.59 1.96 -10.53
CA ARG A 271 22.54 0.51 -10.65
C ARG A 271 21.67 0.08 -11.85
N ALA A 272 22.13 -0.86 -12.64
CA ALA A 272 21.27 -1.58 -13.58
C ALA A 272 20.41 -2.61 -12.83
N THR A 273 19.22 -2.92 -13.36
CA THR A 273 18.22 -3.77 -12.67
C THR A 273 18.77 -5.12 -12.22
N GLU A 274 19.63 -5.75 -13.04
CA GLU A 274 20.17 -7.08 -12.78
C GLU A 274 21.49 -7.06 -11.99
N GLU A 275 22.07 -5.89 -11.72
CA GLU A 275 23.30 -5.79 -10.94
C GLU A 275 23.04 -6.10 -9.46
N PRO A 276 24.01 -6.73 -8.76
CA PRO A 276 23.87 -7.00 -7.33
C PRO A 276 23.82 -5.70 -6.52
N LEU A 277 23.07 -5.73 -5.43
CA LEU A 277 23.04 -4.65 -4.45
C LEU A 277 24.33 -4.69 -3.59
N THR A 278 24.89 -3.52 -3.30
CA THR A 278 26.08 -3.34 -2.46
C THR A 278 25.74 -2.58 -1.19
N GLN A 279 26.68 -2.51 -0.23
CA GLN A 279 26.50 -1.71 0.98
C GLN A 279 26.30 -0.22 0.66
N GLN A 280 26.95 0.31 -0.38
CA GLN A 280 26.73 1.69 -0.82
C GLN A 280 25.29 1.94 -1.22
N HIS A 281 24.63 1.00 -1.93
CA HIS A 281 23.22 1.11 -2.29
C HIS A 281 22.32 1.11 -1.03
N CYS A 282 22.71 0.35 0.00
CA CYS A 282 21.98 0.34 1.29
C CYS A 282 22.14 1.67 2.02
N ASN A 283 23.36 2.22 2.09
CA ASN A 283 23.66 3.50 2.69
C ASN A 283 22.92 4.65 1.99
N PHE A 284 22.88 4.60 0.67
CA PHE A 284 22.12 5.55 -0.15
C PHE A 284 20.62 5.46 0.13
N ALA A 285 20.03 4.26 0.14
CA ALA A 285 18.63 4.06 0.47
C ALA A 285 18.29 4.57 1.89
N TYR A 286 19.16 4.30 2.87
CA TYR A 286 19.03 4.80 4.24
C TYR A 286 19.00 6.33 4.29
N ALA A 287 19.90 6.99 3.57
CA ALA A 287 19.98 8.45 3.56
C ALA A 287 18.68 9.08 3.03
N PHE A 288 18.13 8.59 1.91
CA PHE A 288 16.85 9.07 1.38
C PHE A 288 15.69 8.78 2.32
N GLN A 289 15.68 7.61 2.97
CA GLN A 289 14.66 7.27 3.97
C GLN A 289 14.71 8.27 5.14
N LYS A 290 15.89 8.57 5.68
CA LYS A 290 16.06 9.49 6.82
C LYS A 290 15.66 10.93 6.51
N VAL A 291 16.00 11.44 5.34
CA VAL A 291 15.59 12.79 4.93
C VAL A 291 14.06 12.85 4.72
N THR A 292 13.46 11.80 4.17
CA THR A 292 11.99 11.72 4.01
C THR A 292 11.29 11.66 5.38
N GLU A 293 11.80 10.84 6.32
CA GLU A 293 11.31 10.76 7.71
C GLU A 293 11.33 12.14 8.38
N LYS A 294 12.45 12.87 8.28
CA LYS A 294 12.61 14.23 8.83
C LYS A 294 11.56 15.17 8.27
N ALA A 295 11.37 15.21 6.95
CA ALA A 295 10.40 16.10 6.31
C ALA A 295 8.98 15.80 6.76
N VAL A 296 8.55 14.53 6.74
CA VAL A 296 7.20 14.12 7.14
C VAL A 296 6.95 14.41 8.63
N LEU A 297 7.94 14.16 9.50
CA LEU A 297 7.81 14.46 10.93
C LEU A 297 7.64 15.96 11.20
N LEU A 298 8.38 16.82 10.49
CA LEU A 298 8.25 18.27 10.60
C LEU A 298 6.90 18.76 10.07
N LEU A 299 6.41 18.23 8.94
CA LEU A 299 5.07 18.50 8.41
C LEU A 299 3.98 18.13 9.44
N CYS A 300 4.12 16.97 10.10
CA CYS A 300 3.19 16.55 11.14
C CYS A 300 3.24 17.45 12.39
N LYS A 301 4.43 17.93 12.79
CA LYS A 301 4.56 18.91 13.89
C LYS A 301 3.86 20.20 13.56
N GLU A 302 4.07 20.73 12.35
CA GLU A 302 3.39 21.95 11.88
C GLU A 302 1.89 21.74 11.78
N LEU A 303 1.44 20.59 11.23
CA LEU A 303 0.02 20.25 11.13
C LEU A 303 -0.64 20.18 12.53
N LYS A 304 0.04 19.58 13.52
CA LYS A 304 -0.41 19.60 14.93
C LYS A 304 -0.52 21.01 15.46
N ARG A 305 0.47 21.88 15.17
CA ARG A 305 0.51 23.27 15.62
C ARG A 305 -0.65 24.10 15.07
N ILE A 306 -0.96 23.95 13.74
CA ILE A 306 -1.99 24.77 13.09
C ILE A 306 -3.41 24.27 13.30
N THR A 307 -3.60 22.96 13.54
CA THR A 307 -4.93 22.38 13.74
C THR A 307 -5.29 22.15 15.21
N SER A 308 -4.29 22.05 16.09
CA SER A 308 -4.42 21.58 17.48
C SER A 308 -5.12 20.21 17.61
N SER A 309 -5.32 19.47 16.52
CA SER A 309 -6.03 18.19 16.51
C SER A 309 -5.25 17.12 17.28
N GLU A 310 -5.95 16.28 18.03
CA GLU A 310 -5.38 15.09 18.70
C GLU A 310 -5.24 13.89 17.77
N TYR A 311 -5.89 13.92 16.62
CA TYR A 311 -5.98 12.81 15.68
C TYR A 311 -5.34 13.19 14.34
N LEU A 312 -4.70 12.20 13.69
CA LEU A 312 -4.07 12.37 12.38
C LEU A 312 -4.63 11.34 11.39
N CYS A 313 -4.93 11.80 10.19
CA CYS A 313 -5.20 10.94 9.03
C CYS A 313 -4.07 11.08 8.00
N LEU A 314 -3.58 9.96 7.46
CA LEU A 314 -2.53 9.91 6.44
C LEU A 314 -3.06 9.29 5.14
N ALA A 315 -2.76 9.92 4.00
CA ALA A 315 -3.07 9.42 2.65
C ALA A 315 -2.01 9.88 1.63
N GLY A 316 -2.11 9.39 0.39
CA GLY A 316 -1.11 9.53 -0.66
C GLY A 316 -0.09 8.40 -0.61
N GLY A 317 0.67 8.20 -1.70
CA GLY A 317 1.61 7.09 -1.84
C GLY A 317 2.67 7.01 -0.73
N VAL A 318 3.13 8.16 -0.21
CA VAL A 318 4.12 8.22 0.88
C VAL A 318 3.54 7.69 2.21
N ALA A 319 2.22 7.75 2.43
CA ALA A 319 1.58 7.18 3.61
C ALA A 319 1.71 5.64 3.71
N LEU A 320 2.11 4.97 2.63
CA LEU A 320 2.43 3.53 2.64
C LEU A 320 3.82 3.20 3.19
N ASN A 321 4.64 4.22 3.52
CA ASN A 321 5.94 4.04 4.17
C ASN A 321 5.76 3.69 5.65
N SER A 322 5.72 2.39 5.93
CA SER A 322 5.43 1.85 7.26
C SER A 322 6.50 2.17 8.31
N VAL A 323 7.73 2.51 7.90
CA VAL A 323 8.81 2.95 8.81
C VAL A 323 8.49 4.34 9.34
N ILE A 324 8.14 5.29 8.45
CA ILE A 324 7.71 6.64 8.85
C ILE A 324 6.51 6.57 9.78
N ASN A 325 5.55 5.72 9.46
CA ASN A 325 4.31 5.56 10.25
C ASN A 325 4.59 5.07 11.67
N GLY A 326 5.52 4.12 11.84
CA GLY A 326 5.97 3.67 13.16
C GLY A 326 6.60 4.82 13.96
N ILE A 327 7.53 5.58 13.35
CA ILE A 327 8.18 6.74 13.96
C ILE A 327 7.14 7.80 14.37
N LEU A 328 6.15 8.08 13.52
CA LEU A 328 5.08 9.02 13.84
C LEU A 328 4.25 8.55 15.03
N LYS A 329 3.93 7.26 15.10
CA LYS A 329 3.20 6.69 16.24
C LYS A 329 4.01 6.83 17.53
N ASP A 330 5.29 6.47 17.49
CA ASP A 330 6.19 6.52 18.65
C ASP A 330 6.54 7.96 19.08
N SER A 331 6.39 8.94 18.19
CA SER A 331 6.63 10.36 18.51
C SER A 331 5.64 10.95 19.53
N GLY A 332 4.47 10.33 19.71
CA GLY A 332 3.43 10.82 20.61
C GLY A 332 2.79 12.15 20.21
N LEU A 333 3.06 12.66 18.98
CA LEU A 333 2.49 13.93 18.49
C LEU A 333 0.95 13.89 18.42
N PHE A 334 0.41 12.75 18.09
CA PHE A 334 -1.04 12.51 17.99
C PHE A 334 -1.43 11.32 18.87
N LYS A 335 -2.61 11.40 19.46
CA LYS A 335 -3.17 10.35 20.28
C LYS A 335 -3.43 9.08 19.47
N GLU A 336 -4.07 9.25 18.32
CA GLU A 336 -4.30 8.18 17.36
C GLU A 336 -4.02 8.64 15.92
N ILE A 337 -3.62 7.69 15.09
CA ILE A 337 -3.29 7.90 13.68
C ILE A 337 -4.08 6.88 12.86
N PHE A 338 -4.88 7.37 11.92
CA PHE A 338 -5.50 6.54 10.89
C PHE A 338 -4.71 6.67 9.59
N ILE A 339 -4.27 5.55 9.05
CA ILE A 339 -3.53 5.49 7.78
C ILE A 339 -4.43 4.76 6.79
N GLN A 340 -4.74 5.41 5.66
CA GLN A 340 -5.54 4.76 4.63
C GLN A 340 -4.81 3.51 4.10
N PRO A 341 -5.37 2.30 4.25
CA PRO A 341 -4.70 1.06 3.83
C PRO A 341 -4.46 0.97 2.32
N ALA A 342 -5.28 1.61 1.51
CA ALA A 342 -5.08 1.81 0.08
C ALA A 342 -4.60 3.25 -0.19
N GLY A 343 -3.56 3.72 0.53
CA GLY A 343 -3.12 5.12 0.55
C GLY A 343 -2.70 5.70 -0.80
N GLY A 344 -2.33 4.87 -1.80
CA GLY A 344 -2.09 5.30 -3.18
C GLY A 344 -3.38 5.60 -3.96
N ASP A 345 -3.26 5.72 -5.29
CA ASP A 345 -4.36 6.15 -6.19
C ASP A 345 -5.61 5.28 -6.13
N ALA A 346 -5.48 3.98 -5.79
CA ALA A 346 -6.63 3.10 -5.62
C ALA A 346 -7.62 3.62 -4.57
N GLY A 347 -7.12 4.16 -3.45
CA GLY A 347 -7.94 4.77 -2.41
C GLY A 347 -8.67 6.03 -2.86
N GLY A 348 -8.17 6.68 -3.93
CA GLY A 348 -8.82 7.81 -4.57
C GLY A 348 -10.25 7.48 -5.03
N ALA A 349 -10.54 6.22 -5.40
CA ALA A 349 -11.90 5.80 -5.74
C ALA A 349 -12.86 5.90 -4.53
N ILE A 350 -12.42 5.46 -3.34
CA ILE A 350 -13.19 5.63 -2.09
C ILE A 350 -13.36 7.11 -1.77
N GLY A 351 -12.23 7.85 -1.83
CA GLY A 351 -12.22 9.27 -1.47
C GLY A 351 -13.10 10.11 -2.37
N ALA A 352 -13.09 9.86 -3.68
CA ALA A 352 -13.96 10.57 -4.65
C ALA A 352 -15.44 10.34 -4.34
N ALA A 353 -15.84 9.08 -4.06
CA ALA A 353 -17.21 8.76 -3.70
C ALA A 353 -17.64 9.44 -2.39
N LEU A 354 -16.80 9.40 -1.36
CA LEU A 354 -17.11 9.97 -0.05
C LEU A 354 -17.07 11.51 -0.07
N ALA A 355 -16.11 12.13 -0.80
CA ALA A 355 -16.06 13.57 -0.99
C ALA A 355 -17.33 14.07 -1.71
N ALA A 356 -17.80 13.36 -2.75
CA ALA A 356 -19.05 13.70 -3.39
C ALA A 356 -20.23 13.59 -2.41
N TYR A 357 -20.33 12.51 -1.65
CA TYR A 357 -21.42 12.31 -0.72
C TYR A 357 -21.46 13.39 0.38
N HIS A 358 -20.35 13.59 1.08
CA HIS A 358 -20.33 14.47 2.25
C HIS A 358 -20.16 15.96 1.89
N ILE A 359 -19.27 16.28 0.93
CA ILE A 359 -18.93 17.68 0.62
C ILE A 359 -19.82 18.24 -0.48
N HIS A 360 -19.97 17.54 -1.63
CA HIS A 360 -20.76 18.04 -2.75
C HIS A 360 -22.27 17.96 -2.48
N PHE A 361 -22.77 16.77 -2.08
CA PHE A 361 -24.18 16.56 -1.75
C PHE A 361 -24.55 16.95 -0.31
N LYS A 362 -23.58 17.38 0.51
CA LYS A 362 -23.77 17.89 1.88
C LYS A 362 -24.49 16.93 2.81
N GLN A 363 -24.26 15.62 2.62
CA GLN A 363 -24.88 14.60 3.46
C GLN A 363 -24.12 14.45 4.78
N GLU A 364 -24.85 14.23 5.87
CA GLU A 364 -24.24 14.02 7.19
C GLU A 364 -23.38 12.76 7.23
N ARG A 365 -22.32 12.81 8.03
CA ARG A 365 -21.43 11.69 8.24
C ARG A 365 -21.87 10.85 9.42
N THR A 366 -22.04 9.55 9.19
CA THR A 366 -22.14 8.55 10.27
C THR A 366 -20.75 7.99 10.54
N ILE A 367 -20.25 8.13 11.75
CA ILE A 367 -18.95 7.59 12.16
C ILE A 367 -19.09 6.09 12.42
N ILE A 368 -18.21 5.31 11.79
CA ILE A 368 -18.12 3.86 11.98
C ILE A 368 -16.86 3.58 12.80
N LEU A 369 -17.01 2.83 13.89
CA LEU A 369 -15.89 2.45 14.77
C LEU A 369 -15.47 0.99 14.51
N PRO A 370 -14.16 0.71 14.58
CA PRO A 370 -13.05 1.65 14.73
C PRO A 370 -12.82 2.49 13.47
N ASP A 371 -13.20 2.01 12.29
CA ASP A 371 -13.17 2.70 11.01
C ASP A 371 -14.08 2.03 9.96
N ALA A 372 -14.27 2.68 8.81
CA ALA A 372 -15.14 2.21 7.73
C ALA A 372 -14.45 1.28 6.71
N MET A 373 -13.17 0.94 6.92
CA MET A 373 -12.44 0.05 6.02
C MET A 373 -12.67 -1.44 6.30
N HIS A 374 -13.20 -1.78 7.47
CA HIS A 374 -13.54 -3.17 7.84
C HIS A 374 -12.40 -4.17 7.53
N ASN A 375 -11.19 -3.90 8.04
CA ASN A 375 -9.97 -4.65 7.73
C ASN A 375 -9.64 -4.73 6.23
N SER A 376 -10.07 -3.75 5.46
CA SER A 376 -9.97 -3.72 3.98
C SER A 376 -10.72 -4.84 3.26
N LEU A 377 -11.57 -5.60 3.91
CA LEU A 377 -12.32 -6.73 3.33
C LEU A 377 -13.51 -6.22 2.50
N LEU A 378 -13.22 -5.48 1.44
CA LEU A 378 -14.20 -4.73 0.66
C LEU A 378 -14.45 -5.28 -0.75
N GLY A 379 -13.60 -6.21 -1.23
CA GLY A 379 -13.73 -6.81 -2.57
C GLY A 379 -14.75 -7.96 -2.64
N SER A 380 -14.70 -8.72 -3.74
CA SER A 380 -15.56 -9.89 -3.95
C SER A 380 -15.29 -11.00 -2.93
N ALA A 381 -16.33 -11.71 -2.57
CA ALA A 381 -16.25 -13.06 -1.98
C ALA A 381 -16.29 -14.11 -3.10
N PHE A 382 -16.17 -15.35 -2.75
CA PHE A 382 -16.30 -16.50 -3.65
C PHE A 382 -17.53 -17.34 -3.28
N SER A 383 -18.01 -18.12 -4.24
CA SER A 383 -19.14 -19.03 -4.06
C SER A 383 -18.69 -20.45 -3.74
N PRO A 384 -19.54 -21.27 -3.10
CA PRO A 384 -19.29 -22.71 -2.93
C PRO A 384 -19.12 -23.45 -4.27
N ASP A 385 -19.79 -23.01 -5.34
CA ASP A 385 -19.69 -23.63 -6.66
C ASP A 385 -18.31 -23.48 -7.28
N GLU A 386 -17.65 -22.33 -7.09
CA GLU A 386 -16.27 -22.13 -7.53
C GLU A 386 -15.30 -23.08 -6.82
N VAL A 387 -15.54 -23.40 -5.55
CA VAL A 387 -14.75 -24.37 -4.78
C VAL A 387 -15.04 -25.80 -5.27
N ALA A 388 -16.30 -26.12 -5.57
CA ALA A 388 -16.69 -27.44 -6.08
C ALA A 388 -16.00 -27.79 -7.41
N VAL A 389 -15.77 -26.81 -8.29
CA VAL A 389 -14.99 -27.01 -9.53
C VAL A 389 -13.55 -27.45 -9.21
N ILE A 390 -12.93 -26.88 -8.19
CA ILE A 390 -11.57 -27.27 -7.77
C ILE A 390 -11.57 -28.67 -7.17
N GLN A 391 -12.56 -29.01 -6.33
CA GLN A 391 -12.71 -30.34 -5.74
C GLN A 391 -12.81 -31.45 -6.81
N GLN A 392 -13.52 -31.16 -7.91
CA GLN A 392 -13.61 -32.09 -9.05
C GLN A 392 -12.26 -32.28 -9.76
N SER A 393 -11.48 -31.22 -9.86
CA SER A 393 -10.16 -31.20 -10.52
C SER A 393 -9.05 -31.77 -9.64
N HIS A 394 -9.22 -31.71 -8.32
CA HIS A 394 -8.24 -32.11 -7.31
C HIS A 394 -8.92 -32.92 -6.20
N PRO A 395 -9.07 -34.24 -6.38
CA PRO A 395 -9.83 -35.09 -5.46
C PRO A 395 -9.15 -35.32 -4.10
N GLN A 396 -7.87 -34.95 -3.95
CA GLN A 396 -7.15 -35.05 -2.68
C GLN A 396 -7.42 -33.81 -1.81
N PHE A 397 -8.61 -33.77 -1.22
CA PHE A 397 -8.99 -32.72 -0.28
C PHE A 397 -9.68 -33.28 0.96
N TYR A 398 -9.68 -32.49 2.02
CA TYR A 398 -10.43 -32.75 3.24
C TYR A 398 -11.46 -31.63 3.47
N LEU A 399 -12.70 -32.02 3.68
CA LEU A 399 -13.80 -31.10 4.00
C LEU A 399 -13.96 -31.02 5.52
N CYS A 400 -13.67 -29.88 6.13
CA CYS A 400 -13.87 -29.65 7.54
C CYS A 400 -15.35 -29.46 7.87
N ALA A 401 -15.78 -29.99 9.01
CA ALA A 401 -17.16 -29.91 9.46
C ALA A 401 -17.54 -28.47 9.89
N ASP A 402 -16.59 -27.75 10.48
CA ASP A 402 -16.77 -26.39 10.97
C ASP A 402 -15.47 -25.59 10.98
N GLU A 403 -15.56 -24.33 11.37
CA GLU A 403 -14.40 -23.40 11.46
C GLU A 403 -13.40 -23.80 12.55
N GLN A 404 -13.84 -24.46 13.61
CA GLN A 404 -12.97 -24.93 14.68
C GLN A 404 -12.05 -26.04 14.16
N GLU A 405 -12.60 -27.07 13.50
CA GLU A 405 -11.81 -28.14 12.89
C GLU A 405 -10.86 -27.60 11.83
N LEU A 406 -11.34 -26.65 11.01
CA LEU A 406 -10.51 -25.97 10.00
C LEU A 406 -9.30 -25.31 10.66
N CYS A 407 -9.50 -24.51 11.70
CA CYS A 407 -8.44 -23.83 12.42
C CYS A 407 -7.49 -24.81 13.11
N GLU A 408 -8.01 -25.87 13.75
CA GLU A 408 -7.18 -26.88 14.44
C GLU A 408 -6.24 -27.62 13.47
N LYS A 409 -6.76 -28.06 12.30
CA LYS A 409 -5.96 -28.73 11.29
C LYS A 409 -4.96 -27.77 10.64
N THR A 410 -5.40 -26.56 10.29
CA THR A 410 -4.52 -25.57 9.65
C THR A 410 -3.42 -25.14 10.60
N ALA A 411 -3.71 -24.84 11.87
CA ALA A 411 -2.73 -24.49 12.88
C ALA A 411 -1.70 -25.61 13.10
N ARG A 412 -2.15 -26.88 13.10
CA ARG A 412 -1.25 -28.04 13.19
C ARG A 412 -0.30 -28.10 12.00
N HIS A 413 -0.79 -27.93 10.78
CA HIS A 413 0.08 -27.91 9.60
C HIS A 413 1.11 -26.78 9.65
N ILE A 414 0.71 -25.59 10.12
CA ILE A 414 1.65 -24.48 10.31
C ILE A 414 2.70 -24.85 11.36
N ALA A 415 2.30 -25.45 12.49
CA ALA A 415 3.20 -25.87 13.57
C ALA A 415 4.19 -26.99 13.13
N GLU A 416 3.80 -27.82 12.16
CA GLU A 416 4.64 -28.80 11.48
C GLU A 416 5.63 -28.17 10.47
N GLY A 417 5.65 -26.84 10.33
CA GLY A 417 6.52 -26.11 9.41
C GLY A 417 6.02 -26.02 7.97
N LYS A 418 4.77 -26.42 7.70
CA LYS A 418 4.16 -26.32 6.36
C LYS A 418 3.75 -24.91 6.01
N VAL A 419 3.79 -24.58 4.73
CA VAL A 419 3.36 -23.30 4.17
C VAL A 419 1.95 -23.44 3.62
N ILE A 420 1.06 -22.56 4.09
CA ILE A 420 -0.38 -22.61 3.81
C ILE A 420 -0.76 -21.48 2.86
N GLY A 421 -1.39 -21.80 1.73
CA GLY A 421 -2.19 -20.85 0.96
C GLY A 421 -3.56 -20.71 1.64
N TRP A 422 -3.88 -19.52 2.17
CA TRP A 422 -5.11 -19.25 2.92
C TRP A 422 -6.01 -18.31 2.12
N PHE A 423 -7.17 -18.81 1.70
CA PHE A 423 -8.13 -18.12 0.85
C PHE A 423 -9.52 -18.16 1.49
N GLN A 424 -9.97 -16.99 2.01
CA GLN A 424 -11.20 -16.89 2.79
C GLN A 424 -12.03 -15.67 2.39
N GLY A 425 -13.32 -15.71 2.64
CA GLY A 425 -14.27 -14.60 2.61
C GLY A 425 -14.04 -13.54 1.52
N ARG A 426 -14.24 -12.28 1.86
CA ARG A 426 -14.05 -11.14 0.95
C ARG A 426 -12.57 -10.80 0.78
N MET A 427 -12.21 -10.39 -0.45
CA MET A 427 -10.87 -9.96 -0.81
C MET A 427 -10.53 -8.58 -0.20
N GLU A 428 -9.27 -8.39 0.17
CA GLU A 428 -8.75 -7.13 0.66
C GLU A 428 -8.66 -6.08 -0.45
N PHE A 429 -9.02 -4.83 -0.13
CA PHE A 429 -8.77 -3.65 -0.94
C PHE A 429 -7.48 -2.95 -0.50
N GLY A 430 -6.55 -2.77 -1.42
CA GLY A 430 -5.22 -2.21 -1.15
C GLY A 430 -4.07 -3.19 -1.40
N PRO A 431 -2.81 -2.76 -1.17
CA PRO A 431 -1.62 -3.52 -1.57
C PRO A 431 -1.25 -4.66 -0.62
N ARG A 432 -1.95 -4.82 0.52
CA ARG A 432 -1.60 -5.79 1.56
C ARG A 432 -2.60 -6.94 1.60
N ALA A 433 -2.10 -8.16 1.83
CA ALA A 433 -2.92 -9.29 2.26
C ALA A 433 -3.03 -9.25 3.79
N LEU A 434 -4.25 -9.31 4.31
CA LEU A 434 -4.55 -9.09 5.72
C LEU A 434 -5.27 -10.28 6.37
N GLY A 435 -5.20 -11.47 5.75
CA GLY A 435 -5.73 -12.70 6.32
C GLY A 435 -6.85 -13.34 5.50
N ASN A 436 -7.17 -12.84 4.29
CA ASN A 436 -8.14 -13.47 3.40
C ASN A 436 -7.54 -13.95 2.06
N ARG A 437 -6.48 -13.31 1.59
CA ARG A 437 -5.70 -13.70 0.41
C ARG A 437 -4.23 -13.80 0.79
N SER A 438 -3.92 -14.71 1.72
CA SER A 438 -2.65 -14.78 2.44
C SER A 438 -1.90 -16.08 2.21
N ILE A 439 -0.58 -16.02 2.30
CA ILE A 439 0.28 -17.18 2.54
C ILE A 439 0.73 -17.09 3.99
N LEU A 440 0.49 -18.16 4.75
CA LEU A 440 0.74 -18.26 6.18
C LEU A 440 1.83 -19.29 6.48
N ALA A 441 2.64 -19.03 7.51
CA ALA A 441 3.69 -19.94 7.97
C ALA A 441 4.06 -19.66 9.43
N ASP A 442 4.89 -20.54 10.03
CA ASP A 442 5.40 -20.38 11.39
C ASP A 442 6.48 -19.29 11.44
N ALA A 443 6.27 -18.26 12.25
CA ALA A 443 7.22 -17.16 12.44
C ALA A 443 8.51 -17.59 13.19
N ARG A 444 8.47 -18.70 13.94
CA ARG A 444 9.56 -19.23 14.76
C ARG A 444 10.54 -20.08 13.96
N HIS A 445 10.13 -20.58 12.79
CA HIS A 445 10.96 -21.52 12.02
C HIS A 445 12.15 -20.80 11.35
N PRO A 446 13.41 -21.18 11.66
CA PRO A 446 14.61 -20.43 11.25
C PRO A 446 14.82 -20.36 9.73
N GLU A 447 14.45 -21.41 8.99
CA GLU A 447 14.62 -21.48 7.53
C GLU A 447 13.39 -20.94 6.76
N MET A 448 12.31 -20.53 7.45
CA MET A 448 11.05 -20.18 6.80
C MET A 448 11.18 -18.98 5.89
N GLN A 449 11.94 -17.96 6.27
CA GLN A 449 12.19 -16.78 5.44
C GLN A 449 12.83 -17.16 4.10
N LYS A 450 13.82 -18.04 4.13
CA LYS A 450 14.51 -18.53 2.94
C LYS A 450 13.58 -19.37 2.08
N HIS A 451 12.84 -20.28 2.70
CA HIS A 451 11.88 -21.15 2.01
C HIS A 451 10.80 -20.32 1.28
N LEU A 452 10.16 -19.38 1.97
CA LEU A 452 9.13 -18.50 1.39
C LEU A 452 9.67 -17.63 0.24
N ASN A 453 10.89 -17.08 0.35
CA ASN A 453 11.46 -16.24 -0.71
C ASN A 453 11.84 -17.04 -1.95
N LEU A 454 12.45 -18.21 -1.79
CA LEU A 454 12.98 -19.03 -2.90
C LEU A 454 11.91 -19.93 -3.53
N ALA A 455 11.17 -20.70 -2.71
CA ALA A 455 10.25 -21.72 -3.20
C ALA A 455 8.88 -21.15 -3.64
N ILE A 456 8.50 -19.98 -3.14
CA ILE A 456 7.15 -19.46 -3.36
C ILE A 456 7.20 -18.10 -4.05
N LYS A 457 7.91 -17.12 -3.47
CA LYS A 457 7.88 -15.75 -3.98
C LYS A 457 8.79 -15.53 -5.19
N ASN A 458 9.83 -16.31 -5.34
CA ASN A 458 10.83 -16.18 -6.40
C ASN A 458 11.28 -14.70 -6.58
N ARG A 459 11.65 -14.04 -5.47
CA ARG A 459 11.94 -12.61 -5.41
C ARG A 459 13.26 -12.32 -4.67
N GLU A 460 13.62 -11.05 -4.61
CA GLU A 460 14.80 -10.56 -3.89
C GLU A 460 14.76 -11.01 -2.41
N SER A 461 15.82 -11.65 -1.96
CA SER A 461 15.92 -12.27 -0.62
C SER A 461 15.87 -11.26 0.53
N PHE A 462 16.35 -10.03 0.32
CA PHE A 462 16.43 -9.01 1.36
C PHE A 462 15.05 -8.52 1.88
N ARG A 463 13.96 -8.85 1.19
CA ARG A 463 12.62 -8.41 1.58
C ARG A 463 12.11 -9.22 2.77
N PRO A 464 11.73 -8.53 3.89
CA PRO A 464 11.20 -9.22 5.05
C PRO A 464 9.77 -9.71 4.84
N PHE A 465 9.32 -10.63 5.71
CA PHE A 465 7.92 -10.97 5.86
C PHE A 465 7.32 -10.24 7.08
N ALA A 466 6.01 -10.15 7.12
CA ALA A 466 5.27 -9.46 8.15
C ALA A 466 4.62 -10.46 9.11
N PRO A 467 4.59 -10.19 10.42
CA PRO A 467 3.78 -10.94 11.37
C PRO A 467 2.32 -10.47 11.35
N ALA A 468 1.40 -11.44 11.44
CA ALA A 468 0.05 -11.23 11.94
C ALA A 468 0.00 -11.75 13.38
N VAL A 469 -0.38 -10.89 14.32
CA VAL A 469 -0.32 -11.16 15.77
C VAL A 469 -1.67 -10.85 16.41
N LEU A 470 -2.09 -11.63 17.40
CA LEU A 470 -3.28 -11.30 18.20
C LEU A 470 -3.12 -9.93 18.83
N GLU A 471 -4.15 -9.10 18.75
CA GLU A 471 -4.08 -7.70 19.21
C GLU A 471 -3.70 -7.61 20.69
N GLU A 472 -4.20 -8.48 21.53
CA GLU A 472 -3.88 -8.58 22.95
C GLU A 472 -2.44 -9.01 23.24
N ASP A 473 -1.78 -9.68 22.30
CA ASP A 473 -0.41 -10.18 22.44
C ASP A 473 0.66 -9.24 21.86
N VAL A 474 0.27 -8.20 21.12
CA VAL A 474 1.22 -7.36 20.39
C VAL A 474 2.27 -6.75 21.31
N GLN A 475 1.86 -6.30 22.51
CA GLN A 475 2.76 -5.72 23.51
C GLN A 475 3.65 -6.75 24.20
N ALA A 476 3.33 -8.04 24.12
CA ALA A 476 4.23 -9.09 24.59
C ALA A 476 5.42 -9.27 23.67
N TYR A 477 5.26 -9.10 22.37
CA TYR A 477 6.30 -9.37 21.38
C TYR A 477 7.04 -8.13 20.86
N PHE A 478 6.36 -6.97 20.82
CA PHE A 478 6.88 -5.76 20.14
C PHE A 478 6.88 -4.54 21.06
N GLU A 479 7.80 -3.60 20.81
CA GLU A 479 7.84 -2.29 21.44
C GLU A 479 6.81 -1.37 20.75
N MET A 480 5.52 -1.72 20.85
CA MET A 480 4.42 -1.06 20.18
C MET A 480 3.27 -0.79 21.14
N THR A 481 2.62 0.36 21.02
CA THR A 481 1.37 0.70 21.72
C THR A 481 0.23 0.90 20.73
N GLY A 482 -0.98 0.43 21.10
CA GLY A 482 -2.16 0.51 20.23
C GLY A 482 -2.18 -0.59 19.16
N THR A 483 -2.83 -0.32 18.03
CA THR A 483 -3.15 -1.30 16.99
C THR A 483 -2.57 -0.95 15.63
N SER A 484 -2.35 -1.93 14.78
CA SER A 484 -1.92 -1.81 13.38
C SER A 484 -2.64 -2.83 12.49
N PRO A 485 -3.96 -2.73 12.31
CA PRO A 485 -4.74 -3.76 11.61
C PRO A 485 -4.38 -3.89 10.12
N TYR A 486 -3.80 -2.83 9.53
CA TYR A 486 -3.54 -2.73 8.10
C TYR A 486 -2.07 -2.99 7.70
N MET A 487 -1.22 -3.49 8.63
CA MET A 487 0.19 -3.80 8.34
C MET A 487 0.96 -2.56 7.82
N LEU A 488 0.72 -1.39 8.44
CA LEU A 488 1.26 -0.10 7.99
C LEU A 488 2.19 0.57 9.00
N GLN A 489 2.64 -0.15 10.05
CA GLN A 489 3.57 0.35 11.06
C GLN A 489 4.69 -0.65 11.27
N VAL A 490 5.92 -0.13 11.43
CA VAL A 490 7.12 -0.91 11.77
C VAL A 490 7.53 -0.54 13.18
N HIS A 491 7.70 -1.55 14.04
CA HIS A 491 8.16 -1.39 15.42
C HIS A 491 9.22 -2.44 15.78
N PRO A 492 10.12 -2.13 16.72
CA PRO A 492 11.14 -3.07 17.18
C PRO A 492 10.52 -4.27 17.88
N ILE A 493 11.16 -5.43 17.73
CA ILE A 493 10.87 -6.59 18.56
C ILE A 493 11.44 -6.38 19.97
N LYS A 494 10.75 -6.85 21.00
CA LYS A 494 11.22 -6.71 22.37
C LYS A 494 12.58 -7.35 22.62
N LYS A 495 13.36 -6.73 23.52
CA LYS A 495 14.73 -7.14 23.82
C LYS A 495 14.84 -8.60 24.29
N GLU A 496 13.85 -9.07 25.06
CA GLU A 496 13.78 -10.44 25.59
C GLU A 496 13.71 -11.52 24.52
N TYR A 497 13.24 -11.17 23.30
CA TYR A 497 13.19 -12.10 22.15
C TYR A 497 14.36 -11.94 21.19
N ARG A 498 15.25 -10.96 21.41
CA ARG A 498 16.44 -10.76 20.57
C ARG A 498 17.51 -11.75 20.90
N CYS A 499 18.13 -12.34 19.88
CA CYS A 499 19.31 -13.16 20.03
C CYS A 499 20.59 -12.30 20.00
N PRO A 500 21.66 -12.71 20.71
CA PRO A 500 22.97 -12.07 20.56
C PRO A 500 23.44 -12.12 19.11
N LEU A 501 23.88 -10.97 18.58
CA LEU A 501 24.45 -10.89 17.24
C LEU A 501 25.96 -11.26 17.28
N PRO A 502 26.51 -11.79 16.18
CA PRO A 502 27.95 -11.98 16.04
C PRO A 502 28.73 -10.67 16.25
N GLU A 503 29.94 -10.73 16.83
CA GLU A 503 30.76 -9.53 17.10
C GLU A 503 31.01 -8.65 15.87
N HIS A 504 31.07 -9.24 14.66
CA HIS A 504 31.29 -8.54 13.40
C HIS A 504 29.99 -8.43 12.55
N TYR A 505 28.82 -8.39 13.18
CA TYR A 505 27.54 -8.34 12.46
C TYR A 505 27.44 -7.17 11.47
N THR A 506 27.99 -6.01 11.83
CA THR A 506 27.99 -4.82 10.97
C THR A 506 28.75 -5.02 9.67
N ASP A 507 29.77 -5.88 9.68
CA ASP A 507 30.67 -6.13 8.54
C ASP A 507 30.22 -7.29 7.65
N LEU A 508 29.19 -8.01 8.08
CA LEU A 508 28.58 -9.10 7.31
C LEU A 508 27.96 -8.56 6.01
N SER A 509 28.01 -9.36 4.96
CA SER A 509 27.28 -9.11 3.72
C SER A 509 25.77 -9.07 3.95
N MET A 510 25.01 -8.49 3.01
CA MET A 510 23.54 -8.44 3.09
C MET A 510 22.92 -9.82 3.28
N ASN A 511 23.41 -10.84 2.58
CA ASN A 511 22.90 -12.20 2.69
C ASN A 511 23.22 -12.84 4.05
N GLU A 512 24.41 -12.62 4.58
CA GLU A 512 24.78 -13.10 5.91
C GLU A 512 23.95 -12.42 6.99
N LYS A 513 23.77 -11.09 6.94
CA LYS A 513 22.86 -10.35 7.83
C LYS A 513 21.43 -10.88 7.76
N LEU A 514 20.95 -11.16 6.54
CA LEU A 514 19.59 -11.65 6.32
C LEU A 514 19.36 -12.98 7.03
N TYR A 515 20.26 -13.96 6.86
CA TYR A 515 20.11 -15.32 7.38
C TYR A 515 20.65 -15.52 8.80
N THR A 516 21.24 -14.50 9.40
CA THR A 516 21.60 -14.54 10.83
C THR A 516 20.30 -14.62 11.65
N ILE A 517 20.24 -15.56 12.60
CA ILE A 517 19.12 -15.66 13.53
C ILE A 517 19.26 -14.50 14.54
N LYS A 518 18.32 -13.57 14.48
CA LYS A 518 18.32 -12.31 15.24
C LYS A 518 17.35 -12.32 16.42
N SER A 519 16.40 -13.24 16.39
CA SER A 519 15.35 -13.30 17.40
C SER A 519 14.73 -14.70 17.48
N ALA A 520 13.86 -14.90 18.46
CA ALA A 520 12.98 -16.07 18.57
C ALA A 520 11.97 -16.20 17.40
N PHE A 521 11.81 -15.14 16.56
CA PHE A 521 10.90 -15.10 15.42
C PHE A 521 11.64 -14.71 14.13
N PRO A 522 12.60 -15.54 13.68
CA PRO A 522 13.53 -15.18 12.60
C PRO A 522 12.85 -14.94 11.27
N ALA A 523 11.69 -15.58 11.00
CA ALA A 523 10.99 -15.43 9.74
C ALA A 523 10.36 -14.04 9.53
N VAL A 524 10.12 -13.27 10.60
CA VAL A 524 9.47 -11.96 10.56
C VAL A 524 10.31 -10.81 11.08
N THR A 525 11.50 -11.10 11.63
CA THR A 525 12.42 -10.08 12.16
C THR A 525 13.37 -9.59 11.08
N HIS A 526 13.30 -8.28 10.78
CA HIS A 526 14.22 -7.67 9.83
C HIS A 526 15.63 -7.46 10.41
N VAL A 527 16.59 -7.03 9.58
CA VAL A 527 18.01 -6.89 9.97
C VAL A 527 18.25 -5.82 11.03
N ASP A 528 17.35 -4.88 11.18
CA ASP A 528 17.35 -3.82 12.19
C ASP A 528 16.56 -4.17 13.46
N MET A 529 16.20 -5.43 13.67
CA MET A 529 15.42 -5.93 14.80
C MET A 529 13.96 -5.42 14.82
N SER A 530 13.45 -4.98 13.70
CA SER A 530 12.06 -4.52 13.56
C SER A 530 11.18 -5.49 12.80
N ALA A 531 9.86 -5.28 12.86
CA ALA A 531 8.88 -5.98 12.04
C ALA A 531 7.74 -5.04 11.63
N ARG A 532 7.14 -5.29 10.45
CA ARG A 532 5.94 -4.58 9.99
C ARG A 532 4.70 -5.34 10.43
N ILE A 533 4.05 -4.85 11.48
CA ILE A 533 3.08 -5.57 12.29
C ILE A 533 1.67 -5.44 11.72
N GLN A 534 0.95 -6.58 11.67
CA GLN A 534 -0.50 -6.62 11.59
C GLN A 534 -1.07 -7.10 12.92
N THR A 535 -1.92 -6.29 13.56
CA THR A 535 -2.74 -6.74 14.71
C THR A 535 -4.04 -7.35 14.22
N VAL A 536 -4.47 -8.47 14.81
CA VAL A 536 -5.70 -9.17 14.44
C VAL A 536 -6.65 -9.19 15.65
N ASN A 537 -7.82 -8.59 15.45
CA ASN A 537 -8.86 -8.45 16.47
C ASN A 537 -10.01 -9.43 16.21
N GLN A 538 -10.54 -10.04 17.29
CA GLN A 538 -11.60 -11.04 17.20
C GLN A 538 -12.89 -10.50 16.59
N SER A 539 -13.29 -9.28 16.95
CA SER A 539 -14.56 -8.69 16.48
C SER A 539 -14.54 -8.29 15.01
N GLN A 540 -13.35 -7.97 14.46
CA GLN A 540 -13.19 -7.47 13.11
C GLN A 540 -12.79 -8.56 12.10
N HIS A 541 -12.08 -9.59 12.57
CA HIS A 541 -11.59 -10.69 11.71
C HIS A 541 -11.68 -12.04 12.44
N PRO A 542 -12.90 -12.53 12.75
CA PRO A 542 -13.11 -13.65 13.68
C PRO A 542 -12.39 -14.93 13.26
N LEU A 543 -12.50 -15.36 12.01
CA LEU A 543 -11.89 -16.61 11.54
C LEU A 543 -10.36 -16.56 11.57
N PHE A 544 -9.75 -15.46 11.11
CA PHE A 544 -8.29 -15.31 11.14
C PHE A 544 -7.75 -15.19 12.57
N TYR A 545 -8.48 -14.48 13.44
CA TYR A 545 -8.20 -14.45 14.87
C TYR A 545 -8.24 -15.86 15.46
N GLN A 546 -9.31 -16.64 15.19
CA GLN A 546 -9.45 -18.00 15.67
C GLN A 546 -8.30 -18.89 15.23
N LEU A 547 -7.85 -18.78 13.97
CA LEU A 547 -6.70 -19.54 13.49
C LEU A 547 -5.43 -19.22 14.29
N ILE A 548 -5.10 -17.92 14.48
CA ILE A 548 -3.90 -17.52 15.24
C ILE A 548 -4.03 -17.93 16.71
N HIS A 549 -5.23 -17.77 17.31
CA HIS A 549 -5.50 -18.19 18.68
C HIS A 549 -5.34 -19.71 18.86
N THR A 550 -5.85 -20.51 17.92
CA THR A 550 -5.67 -21.98 17.93
C THR A 550 -4.20 -22.36 17.78
N PHE A 551 -3.45 -21.67 16.91
CA PHE A 551 -2.00 -21.85 16.79
C PHE A 551 -1.28 -21.52 18.10
N LYS A 552 -1.70 -20.44 18.80
CA LYS A 552 -1.18 -20.09 20.13
C LYS A 552 -1.44 -21.17 21.16
N GLN A 553 -2.64 -21.76 21.18
CA GLN A 553 -2.97 -22.87 22.09
C GLN A 553 -2.08 -24.10 21.85
N GLN A 554 -1.74 -24.39 20.61
CA GLN A 554 -0.90 -25.55 20.26
C GLN A 554 0.59 -25.32 20.49
N THR A 555 1.06 -24.06 20.41
CA THR A 555 2.49 -23.73 20.29
C THR A 555 3.02 -22.74 21.33
N GLY A 556 2.13 -22.05 22.03
CA GLY A 556 2.48 -20.94 22.91
C GLY A 556 2.75 -19.59 22.19
N CYS A 557 2.68 -19.55 20.84
CA CYS A 557 2.99 -18.35 20.05
C CYS A 557 1.73 -17.79 19.38
N GLY A 558 1.33 -16.56 19.73
CA GLY A 558 0.16 -15.86 19.17
C GLY A 558 0.48 -15.08 17.88
N MET A 559 1.36 -15.62 17.01
CA MET A 559 1.84 -14.92 15.83
C MET A 559 2.11 -15.88 14.67
N LEU A 560 1.71 -15.48 13.45
CA LEU A 560 2.03 -16.16 12.18
C LEU A 560 2.77 -15.22 11.23
N VAL A 561 3.55 -15.78 10.31
CA VAL A 561 3.94 -15.07 9.09
C VAL A 561 2.69 -14.82 8.26
N ASN A 562 2.50 -13.59 7.79
CA ASN A 562 1.47 -13.23 6.82
C ASN A 562 2.10 -12.52 5.62
N THR A 563 1.92 -13.08 4.42
CA THR A 563 2.34 -12.45 3.17
C THR A 563 1.28 -12.63 2.09
N SER A 564 1.29 -11.76 1.08
CA SER A 564 0.31 -11.78 -0.03
C SER A 564 0.28 -13.12 -0.76
N PHE A 565 -0.89 -13.59 -1.13
CA PHE A 565 -1.07 -14.82 -1.90
C PHE A 565 -0.84 -14.54 -3.39
N ASN A 566 0.40 -14.52 -3.81
CA ASN A 566 0.85 -14.33 -5.19
C ASN A 566 2.32 -14.76 -5.34
N VAL A 567 2.79 -14.87 -6.56
CA VAL A 567 4.21 -14.94 -6.92
C VAL A 567 4.73 -13.57 -7.35
N LYS A 568 6.02 -13.46 -7.66
CA LYS A 568 6.65 -12.23 -8.16
C LYS A 568 5.91 -11.73 -9.41
N ASP A 569 5.71 -10.41 -9.47
CA ASP A 569 5.11 -9.67 -10.58
C ASP A 569 3.64 -9.99 -10.92
N GLU A 570 3.00 -10.85 -10.14
CA GLU A 570 1.56 -11.09 -10.23
C GLU A 570 0.78 -10.30 -9.17
N PRO A 571 -0.47 -9.87 -9.48
CA PRO A 571 -1.41 -9.40 -8.47
C PRO A 571 -1.74 -10.49 -7.45
N ILE A 572 -2.22 -10.11 -6.26
CA ILE A 572 -2.78 -11.05 -5.28
C ILE A 572 -3.93 -11.83 -5.94
N VAL A 573 -4.05 -13.11 -5.65
CA VAL A 573 -5.12 -13.98 -6.19
C VAL A 573 -6.50 -13.40 -5.92
N CYS A 574 -7.40 -13.49 -6.90
CA CYS A 574 -8.76 -12.99 -6.83
C CYS A 574 -9.76 -14.12 -6.58
N THR A 575 -9.70 -15.16 -7.39
CA THR A 575 -10.63 -16.29 -7.41
C THR A 575 -10.03 -17.55 -6.77
N PRO A 576 -10.88 -18.53 -6.36
CA PRO A 576 -10.42 -19.86 -5.97
C PRO A 576 -9.53 -20.53 -7.03
N ALA A 577 -9.84 -20.34 -8.32
CA ALA A 577 -9.03 -20.86 -9.42
C ALA A 577 -7.62 -20.24 -9.47
N ASP A 578 -7.50 -18.91 -9.25
CA ASP A 578 -6.19 -18.25 -9.14
C ASP A 578 -5.37 -18.82 -7.98
N ALA A 579 -6.01 -19.01 -6.81
CA ALA A 579 -5.38 -19.58 -5.63
C ALA A 579 -4.88 -21.00 -5.89
N TYR A 580 -5.69 -21.84 -6.53
CA TYR A 580 -5.33 -23.18 -6.90
C TYR A 580 -4.16 -23.21 -7.90
N GLN A 581 -4.20 -22.38 -8.93
CA GLN A 581 -3.10 -22.30 -9.91
C GLN A 581 -1.79 -21.83 -9.26
N CYS A 582 -1.85 -20.86 -8.35
CA CYS A 582 -0.69 -20.42 -7.59
C CYS A 582 -0.15 -21.53 -6.67
N PHE A 583 -1.04 -22.28 -6.00
CA PHE A 583 -0.68 -23.42 -5.16
C PHE A 583 0.07 -24.51 -5.94
N ILE A 584 -0.46 -24.93 -7.08
CA ILE A 584 0.17 -25.99 -7.89
C ILE A 584 1.55 -25.58 -8.42
N LYS A 585 1.71 -24.31 -8.80
CA LYS A 585 2.96 -23.80 -9.40
C LYS A 585 4.06 -23.48 -8.40
N THR A 586 3.78 -23.45 -7.10
CA THR A 586 4.71 -23.00 -6.06
C THR A 586 5.05 -24.10 -5.06
N GLY A 587 5.98 -23.85 -4.16
CA GLY A 587 6.37 -24.76 -3.06
C GLY A 587 5.43 -24.72 -1.84
N MET A 588 4.19 -24.23 -1.96
CA MET A 588 3.21 -24.34 -0.87
C MET A 588 2.81 -25.79 -0.64
N ASP A 589 2.63 -26.19 0.63
CA ASP A 589 2.34 -27.57 1.02
C ASP A 589 0.84 -27.85 1.10
N VAL A 590 0.06 -26.84 1.51
CA VAL A 590 -1.38 -26.96 1.75
C VAL A 590 -2.09 -25.72 1.22
N LEU A 591 -3.26 -25.91 0.61
CA LEU A 591 -4.17 -24.84 0.21
C LEU A 591 -5.48 -24.96 0.98
N VAL A 592 -5.90 -23.89 1.61
CA VAL A 592 -7.18 -23.80 2.34
C VAL A 592 -8.09 -22.82 1.63
N ILE A 593 -9.23 -23.26 1.12
CA ILE A 593 -10.26 -22.43 0.49
C ILE A 593 -11.59 -22.69 1.19
N GLY A 594 -12.15 -21.65 1.84
CA GLY A 594 -13.35 -21.85 2.66
C GLY A 594 -13.10 -22.92 3.73
N ASN A 595 -13.92 -23.95 3.78
CA ASN A 595 -13.78 -25.08 4.70
C ASN A 595 -13.05 -26.30 4.09
N CYS A 596 -12.45 -26.16 2.90
CA CYS A 596 -11.73 -27.23 2.23
C CYS A 596 -10.21 -27.09 2.39
N ILE A 597 -9.53 -28.18 2.72
CA ILE A 597 -8.08 -28.30 2.81
C ILE A 597 -7.61 -29.21 1.67
N PHE A 598 -6.80 -28.67 0.75
CA PHE A 598 -6.20 -29.39 -0.38
C PHE A 598 -4.74 -29.68 -0.08
N TYR A 599 -4.31 -30.89 -0.40
CA TYR A 599 -2.94 -31.37 -0.22
C TYR A 599 -2.25 -31.56 -1.57
N LYS A 600 -0.94 -31.41 -1.62
CA LYS A 600 -0.13 -31.83 -2.78
C LYS A 600 0.09 -33.30 -2.79
#